data_d55e88dae69f3d8c48d936c915a04bc9
#
_entry.id   d55e88dae69f3d8c48d936c915a04bc9
#
_cell.length_a   1.000
_cell.length_b   1.000
_cell.length_c   1.000
_cell.angle_alpha   90.00
_cell.angle_beta   90.00
_cell.angle_gamma   90.00
#
_symmetry.space_group_name_H-M   'P 1'
#
loop_
_entity.id
_entity.type
_entity.pdbx_description
1 polymer ?
#
loop_
_entity_poly.entity_id
_entity_poly.type
_entity_poly.pdbx_seq_one_letter_code
_entity_poly.pdbx_strand_id
1 'polypeptide(L)'
;MTKVEELKRIASQVRRDIIRMVTNAQSGHPGGSLSSTDILTALYFNEMKIDPENWHRDGKDEDVFILSAGHMTPVYYSILSRRGFFPVSELSTFRKYGSRLQGHPSVEKGLSGITQASGSLGQGLSAAAGVALGKKIDGEDRFVYVLCGDGESEEGQIWEAGMFAAHHKLDNLIAMTDWNGQQIDGTVENVAGVGD
;
A
#
# COMPACT_ATOMS: atom_id res chain seq x y z
N MET A 1 -16.57 -22.94 -3.40
CA MET A 1 -15.99 -21.71 -3.96
C MET A 1 -14.47 -21.88 -3.97
N THR A 2 -13.83 -21.67 -5.10
CA THR A 2 -12.37 -21.72 -5.19
C THR A 2 -11.74 -20.52 -4.50
N LYS A 3 -10.46 -20.60 -4.15
CA LYS A 3 -9.72 -19.47 -3.57
C LYS A 3 -9.76 -18.23 -4.48
N VAL A 4 -9.63 -18.43 -5.79
CA VAL A 4 -9.71 -17.34 -6.77
C VAL A 4 -11.09 -16.67 -6.78
N GLU A 5 -12.17 -17.44 -6.71
CA GLU A 5 -13.53 -16.88 -6.64
C GLU A 5 -13.74 -16.05 -5.36
N GLU A 6 -13.18 -16.51 -4.24
CA GLU A 6 -13.21 -15.76 -2.99
C GLU A 6 -12.47 -14.43 -3.11
N LEU A 7 -11.23 -14.43 -3.63
CA LEU A 7 -10.44 -13.22 -3.85
C LEU A 7 -11.16 -12.24 -4.79
N LYS A 8 -11.74 -12.71 -5.89
CA LYS A 8 -12.55 -11.86 -6.79
C LYS A 8 -13.74 -11.21 -6.10
N ARG A 9 -14.42 -11.94 -5.19
CA ARG A 9 -15.54 -11.40 -4.40
C ARG A 9 -15.06 -10.31 -3.44
N ILE A 10 -13.93 -10.52 -2.77
CA ILE A 10 -13.32 -9.52 -1.88
C ILE A 10 -12.92 -8.28 -2.69
N ALA A 11 -12.19 -8.43 -3.78
CA ALA A 11 -11.76 -7.33 -4.65
C ALA A 11 -12.94 -6.50 -5.16
N SER A 12 -14.02 -7.18 -5.58
CA SER A 12 -15.27 -6.50 -5.98
C SER A 12 -15.88 -5.67 -4.84
N GLN A 13 -15.81 -6.16 -3.61
CA GLN A 13 -16.31 -5.41 -2.44
C GLN A 13 -15.39 -4.26 -2.08
N VAL A 14 -14.07 -4.44 -2.14
CA VAL A 14 -13.08 -3.37 -1.94
C VAL A 14 -13.31 -2.21 -2.92
N ARG A 15 -13.56 -2.51 -4.20
CA ARG A 15 -13.88 -1.47 -5.21
C ARG A 15 -15.15 -0.70 -4.83
N ARG A 16 -16.18 -1.35 -4.31
CA ARG A 16 -17.39 -0.66 -3.82
C ARG A 16 -17.10 0.25 -2.63
N ASP A 17 -16.22 -0.17 -1.71
CA ASP A 17 -15.82 0.63 -0.56
C ASP A 17 -15.03 1.85 -0.98
N ILE A 18 -14.09 1.72 -1.94
CA ILE A 18 -13.32 2.83 -2.51
C ILE A 18 -14.27 3.91 -3.05
N ILE A 19 -15.23 3.53 -3.91
CA ILE A 19 -16.18 4.47 -4.49
C ILE A 19 -17.03 5.14 -3.39
N ARG A 20 -17.51 4.38 -2.40
CA ARG A 20 -18.30 4.93 -1.28
C ARG A 20 -17.49 5.92 -0.44
N MET A 21 -16.25 5.61 -0.10
CA MET A 21 -15.38 6.50 0.67
C MET A 21 -15.11 7.80 -0.08
N VAL A 22 -14.68 7.73 -1.32
CA VAL A 22 -14.33 8.90 -2.14
C VAL A 22 -15.57 9.76 -2.40
N THR A 23 -16.71 9.14 -2.73
CA THR A 23 -17.98 9.87 -2.96
C THR A 23 -18.47 10.54 -1.67
N ASN A 24 -18.44 9.86 -0.54
CA ASN A 24 -18.89 10.42 0.73
C ASN A 24 -18.00 11.57 1.23
N ALA A 25 -16.69 11.48 0.97
CA ALA A 25 -15.73 12.52 1.33
C ALA A 25 -15.67 13.66 0.30
N GLN A 26 -16.24 13.49 -0.91
CA GLN A 26 -16.10 14.39 -2.06
C GLN A 26 -14.61 14.73 -2.34
N SER A 27 -13.72 13.77 -2.01
CA SER A 27 -12.27 13.93 -2.07
C SER A 27 -11.57 12.57 -2.03
N GLY A 28 -10.47 12.44 -2.75
CA GLY A 28 -9.64 11.22 -2.76
C GLY A 28 -9.18 10.86 -4.17
N HIS A 29 -8.43 9.78 -4.26
CA HIS A 29 -7.80 9.29 -5.49
C HIS A 29 -8.35 7.90 -5.85
N PRO A 30 -9.41 7.81 -6.67
CA PRO A 30 -10.02 6.53 -7.00
C PRO A 30 -9.21 5.72 -8.02
N GLY A 31 -8.49 6.34 -8.96
CA GLY A 31 -7.82 5.68 -10.08
C GLY A 31 -6.85 4.59 -9.64
N GLY A 32 -5.73 4.94 -9.04
CA GLY A 32 -4.74 3.99 -8.53
C GLY A 32 -5.30 3.06 -7.45
N SER A 33 -6.27 3.54 -6.64
CA SER A 33 -6.95 2.68 -5.66
C SER A 33 -7.76 1.55 -6.33
N LEU A 34 -8.45 1.83 -7.42
CA LEU A 34 -9.20 0.81 -8.18
C LEU A 34 -8.27 -0.13 -8.94
N SER A 35 -7.18 0.42 -9.51
CA SER A 35 -6.17 -0.33 -10.25
C SER A 35 -5.46 -1.35 -9.37
N SER A 36 -4.94 -0.93 -8.22
CA SER A 36 -4.17 -1.77 -7.30
C SER A 36 -5.02 -2.74 -6.46
N THR A 37 -6.34 -2.74 -6.61
CA THR A 37 -7.26 -3.55 -5.77
C THR A 37 -6.95 -5.05 -5.81
N ASP A 38 -6.70 -5.62 -6.99
CA ASP A 38 -6.48 -7.07 -7.10
C ASP A 38 -5.14 -7.49 -6.49
N ILE A 39 -4.10 -6.68 -6.69
CA ILE A 39 -2.77 -6.90 -6.09
C ILE A 39 -2.87 -6.90 -4.56
N LEU A 40 -3.46 -5.86 -3.97
CA LEU A 40 -3.58 -5.78 -2.51
C LEU A 40 -4.53 -6.84 -1.94
N THR A 41 -5.57 -7.21 -2.68
CA THR A 41 -6.44 -8.33 -2.26
C THR A 41 -5.66 -9.65 -2.23
N ALA A 42 -4.86 -9.94 -3.26
CA ALA A 42 -4.03 -11.15 -3.30
C ALA A 42 -3.02 -11.16 -2.15
N LEU A 43 -2.31 -10.05 -1.94
CA LEU A 43 -1.33 -9.93 -0.86
C LEU A 43 -1.95 -10.19 0.52
N TYR A 44 -2.93 -9.43 0.92
CA TYR A 44 -3.48 -9.47 2.27
C TYR A 44 -4.34 -10.68 2.59
N PHE A 45 -4.95 -11.31 1.59
CA PHE A 45 -5.86 -12.43 1.79
C PHE A 45 -5.29 -13.79 1.36
N ASN A 46 -4.09 -13.82 0.76
CA ASN A 46 -3.46 -15.07 0.33
C ASN A 46 -1.98 -15.20 0.65
N GLU A 47 -1.17 -14.14 0.43
CA GLU A 47 0.29 -14.25 0.47
C GLU A 47 0.89 -13.85 1.82
N MET A 48 0.51 -12.69 2.35
CA MET A 48 1.16 -12.11 3.52
C MET A 48 0.87 -12.91 4.80
N LYS A 49 1.93 -13.14 5.56
CA LYS A 49 1.88 -13.69 6.92
C LYS A 49 1.74 -12.54 7.91
N ILE A 50 0.51 -12.16 8.18
CA ILE A 50 0.16 -11.03 9.05
C ILE A 50 -1.07 -11.38 9.90
N ASP A 51 -1.02 -11.07 11.19
CA ASP A 51 -2.11 -11.33 12.15
C ASP A 51 -2.73 -10.00 12.63
N PRO A 52 -3.93 -9.63 12.16
CA PRO A 52 -4.59 -8.39 12.57
C PRO A 52 -4.88 -8.28 14.07
N GLU A 53 -5.06 -9.40 14.77
CA GLU A 53 -5.39 -9.43 16.20
C GLU A 53 -4.16 -9.17 17.08
N ASN A 54 -2.97 -9.60 16.63
CA ASN A 54 -1.71 -9.47 17.35
C ASN A 54 -0.71 -8.55 16.63
N TRP A 55 -1.19 -7.72 15.72
CA TRP A 55 -0.35 -6.84 14.92
C TRP A 55 0.41 -5.80 15.74
N HIS A 56 1.70 -5.67 15.47
CA HIS A 56 2.59 -4.66 16.05
C HIS A 56 3.24 -3.81 14.94
N ARG A 57 3.39 -2.51 15.21
CA ARG A 57 3.93 -1.57 14.21
C ARG A 57 5.37 -1.86 13.81
N ASP A 58 6.17 -2.44 14.68
CA ASP A 58 7.55 -2.84 14.37
C ASP A 58 7.63 -3.98 13.36
N GLY A 59 6.50 -4.66 13.10
CA GLY A 59 6.39 -5.75 12.13
C GLY A 59 7.21 -6.98 12.50
N LYS A 60 7.58 -7.13 13.78
CA LYS A 60 8.37 -8.27 14.23
C LYS A 60 7.63 -9.58 13.99
N ASP A 61 8.32 -10.55 13.41
CA ASP A 61 7.81 -11.88 13.07
C ASP A 61 6.64 -11.88 12.06
N GLU A 62 6.32 -10.74 11.43
CA GLU A 62 5.28 -10.58 10.42
C GLU A 62 5.84 -10.04 9.11
N ASP A 63 5.11 -10.27 8.01
CA ASP A 63 5.35 -9.55 6.77
C ASP A 63 4.90 -8.10 6.91
N VAL A 64 5.64 -7.18 6.29
CA VAL A 64 5.35 -5.75 6.34
C VAL A 64 4.90 -5.26 4.97
N PHE A 65 3.85 -4.43 4.95
CA PHE A 65 3.44 -3.71 3.73
C PHE A 65 3.60 -2.21 3.91
N ILE A 66 4.17 -1.55 2.92
CA ILE A 66 4.32 -0.10 2.84
C ILE A 66 3.63 0.40 1.58
N LEU A 67 2.67 1.30 1.74
CA LEU A 67 2.04 2.01 0.64
C LEU A 67 2.88 3.25 0.31
N SER A 68 3.81 3.17 -0.64
CA SER A 68 4.64 4.30 -1.06
C SER A 68 3.81 5.37 -1.78
N ALA A 69 2.95 4.95 -2.71
CA ALA A 69 1.94 5.80 -3.35
C ALA A 69 0.82 6.15 -2.35
N GLY A 70 1.15 6.97 -1.36
CA GLY A 70 0.31 7.24 -0.19
C GLY A 70 -1.08 7.80 -0.50
N HIS A 71 -1.30 8.37 -1.68
CA HIS A 71 -2.61 8.82 -2.13
C HIS A 71 -3.62 7.68 -2.39
N MET A 72 -3.15 6.42 -2.50
CA MET A 72 -4.01 5.24 -2.68
C MET A 72 -4.61 4.71 -1.36
N THR A 73 -4.77 5.56 -0.35
CA THR A 73 -5.40 5.18 0.93
C THR A 73 -6.79 4.57 0.82
N PRO A 74 -7.67 4.90 -0.14
CA PRO A 74 -8.97 4.27 -0.22
C PRO A 74 -8.91 2.75 -0.35
N VAL A 75 -8.04 2.21 -1.22
CA VAL A 75 -7.87 0.76 -1.32
C VAL A 75 -7.24 0.19 -0.04
N TYR A 76 -6.21 0.86 0.48
CA TYR A 76 -5.49 0.39 1.65
C TYR A 76 -6.39 0.25 2.88
N TYR A 77 -7.19 1.28 3.19
CA TYR A 77 -8.11 1.24 4.31
C TYR A 77 -9.23 0.20 4.13
N SER A 78 -9.75 0.04 2.91
CA SER A 78 -10.73 -1.02 2.65
C SER A 78 -10.13 -2.42 2.89
N ILE A 79 -8.94 -2.68 2.38
CA ILE A 79 -8.21 -3.95 2.60
C ILE A 79 -7.99 -4.19 4.09
N LEU A 80 -7.42 -3.23 4.81
CA LEU A 80 -7.14 -3.37 6.25
C LEU A 80 -8.40 -3.65 7.06
N SER A 81 -9.48 -2.87 6.83
CA SER A 81 -10.73 -3.07 7.56
C SER A 81 -11.35 -4.45 7.28
N ARG A 82 -11.31 -4.90 6.02
CA ARG A 82 -11.86 -6.22 5.64
C ARG A 82 -10.97 -7.37 6.07
N ARG A 83 -9.68 -7.14 6.27
CA ARG A 83 -8.77 -8.12 6.86
C ARG A 83 -8.92 -8.23 8.38
N GLY A 84 -9.57 -7.25 9.02
CA GLY A 84 -9.87 -7.28 10.45
C GLY A 84 -9.06 -6.33 11.33
N PHE A 85 -8.25 -5.44 10.77
CA PHE A 85 -7.45 -4.48 11.55
C PHE A 85 -8.29 -3.43 12.28
N PHE A 86 -9.45 -3.08 11.74
CA PHE A 86 -10.41 -2.15 12.36
C PHE A 86 -11.80 -2.34 11.76
N PRO A 87 -12.87 -1.83 12.41
CA PRO A 87 -14.24 -2.02 11.96
C PRO A 87 -14.51 -1.39 10.58
N VAL A 88 -15.19 -2.14 9.69
CA VAL A 88 -15.59 -1.67 8.34
C VAL A 88 -16.45 -0.40 8.40
N SER A 89 -17.24 -0.21 9.47
CA SER A 89 -18.06 1.00 9.67
C SER A 89 -17.24 2.28 9.71
N GLU A 90 -15.97 2.20 10.14
CA GLU A 90 -15.06 3.35 10.21
C GLU A 90 -14.72 3.92 8.83
N LEU A 91 -14.83 3.12 7.75
CA LEU A 91 -14.61 3.60 6.37
C LEU A 91 -15.48 4.82 6.02
N SER A 92 -16.65 4.97 6.66
CA SER A 92 -17.52 6.11 6.48
C SER A 92 -16.94 7.44 6.97
N THR A 93 -15.86 7.40 7.73
CA THR A 93 -15.17 8.58 8.29
C THR A 93 -13.97 9.05 7.44
N PHE A 94 -13.70 8.39 6.30
CA PHE A 94 -12.58 8.72 5.42
C PHE A 94 -12.48 10.22 5.12
N ARG A 95 -11.30 10.81 5.36
CA ARG A 95 -11.00 12.26 5.19
C ARG A 95 -11.89 13.22 5.99
N LYS A 96 -12.68 12.75 6.94
CA LYS A 96 -13.43 13.66 7.83
C LYS A 96 -12.51 14.20 8.92
N TYR A 97 -12.83 15.42 9.39
CA TYR A 97 -12.09 16.01 10.50
C TYR A 97 -12.12 15.11 11.74
N GLY A 98 -10.97 14.91 12.35
CA GLY A 98 -10.81 14.03 13.52
C GLY A 98 -10.76 12.52 13.22
N SER A 99 -11.01 12.09 11.99
CA SER A 99 -10.89 10.68 11.60
C SER A 99 -9.45 10.18 11.65
N ARG A 100 -9.28 8.87 11.93
CA ARG A 100 -7.99 8.19 11.76
C ARG A 100 -7.68 7.89 10.29
N LEU A 101 -8.71 7.83 9.43
CA LEU A 101 -8.60 7.53 8.01
C LEU A 101 -8.27 8.80 7.22
N GLN A 102 -7.02 9.19 7.26
CA GLN A 102 -6.49 10.38 6.60
C GLN A 102 -6.35 10.17 5.08
N GLY A 103 -6.16 11.27 4.33
CA GLY A 103 -5.92 11.20 2.87
C GLY A 103 -4.62 10.49 2.46
N HIS A 104 -3.68 10.39 3.38
CA HIS A 104 -2.42 9.63 3.27
C HIS A 104 -2.21 8.83 4.56
N PRO A 105 -1.48 7.70 4.53
CA PRO A 105 -1.23 6.92 5.74
C PRO A 105 -0.50 7.76 6.79
N SER A 106 -0.98 7.71 8.04
CA SER A 106 -0.36 8.42 9.15
C SER A 106 -0.22 7.50 10.37
N VAL A 107 1.00 7.31 10.82
CA VAL A 107 1.30 6.50 12.01
C VAL A 107 0.85 7.17 13.31
N GLU A 108 0.78 8.51 13.33
CA GLU A 108 0.34 9.28 14.50
C GLU A 108 -1.14 9.08 14.85
N LYS A 109 -1.94 8.65 13.88
CA LYS A 109 -3.36 8.38 14.08
C LYS A 109 -3.65 7.05 14.77
N GLY A 110 -2.62 6.23 15.02
CA GLY A 110 -2.76 4.97 15.74
C GLY A 110 -3.68 3.94 15.04
N LEU A 111 -3.78 4.00 13.71
CA LEU A 111 -4.55 3.01 12.96
C LEU A 111 -3.72 1.72 12.83
N SER A 112 -4.28 0.60 13.28
CA SER A 112 -3.66 -0.71 13.10
C SER A 112 -3.48 -1.04 11.62
N GLY A 113 -2.36 -1.69 11.28
CA GLY A 113 -1.99 -2.04 9.91
C GLY A 113 -1.16 -0.96 9.19
N ILE A 114 -1.00 0.24 9.76
CA ILE A 114 -0.16 1.30 9.19
C ILE A 114 1.23 1.27 9.84
N THR A 115 2.19 0.74 9.11
CA THR A 115 3.60 0.63 9.57
C THR A 115 4.35 1.94 9.34
N GLN A 116 4.12 2.57 8.18
CA GLN A 116 4.87 3.73 7.69
C GLN A 116 3.90 4.82 7.21
N ALA A 117 4.19 6.06 7.58
CA ALA A 117 3.56 7.23 6.96
C ALA A 117 4.10 7.43 5.54
N SER A 118 3.24 7.82 4.61
CA SER A 118 3.64 8.13 3.24
C SER A 118 2.81 9.26 2.65
N GLY A 119 3.22 9.78 1.49
CA GLY A 119 2.58 10.90 0.81
C GLY A 119 3.58 11.72 -0.02
N SER A 120 4.82 11.84 0.45
CA SER A 120 5.94 12.30 -0.37
C SER A 120 6.39 11.12 -1.24
N LEU A 121 6.16 11.23 -2.54
CA LEU A 121 6.44 10.15 -3.50
C LEU A 121 7.93 9.81 -3.54
N GLY A 122 8.24 8.54 -3.80
CA GLY A 122 9.61 8.02 -3.85
C GLY A 122 10.19 7.62 -2.49
N GLN A 123 9.64 8.09 -1.36
CA GLN A 123 10.19 7.85 -0.03
C GLN A 123 9.92 6.44 0.50
N GLY A 124 8.77 5.85 0.15
CA GLY A 124 8.33 4.58 0.72
C GLY A 124 9.23 3.41 0.36
N LEU A 125 9.79 3.37 -0.86
CA LEU A 125 10.71 2.31 -1.26
C LEU A 125 12.02 2.34 -0.45
N SER A 126 12.56 3.53 -0.16
CA SER A 126 13.73 3.67 0.71
C SER A 126 13.46 3.20 2.13
N ALA A 127 12.29 3.55 2.69
CA ALA A 127 11.87 3.07 4.01
C ALA A 127 11.70 1.55 4.00
N ALA A 128 11.08 0.97 2.96
CA ALA A 128 10.92 -0.47 2.79
C ALA A 128 12.26 -1.20 2.72
N ALA A 129 13.23 -0.64 1.99
CA ALA A 129 14.59 -1.19 1.92
C ALA A 129 15.29 -1.18 3.29
N GLY A 130 15.08 -0.12 4.09
CA GLY A 130 15.58 -0.06 5.47
C GLY A 130 14.97 -1.13 6.37
N VAL A 131 13.64 -1.33 6.31
CA VAL A 131 12.94 -2.38 7.06
C VAL A 131 13.41 -3.77 6.62
N ALA A 132 13.52 -4.01 5.31
CA ALA A 132 14.00 -5.29 4.79
C ALA A 132 15.43 -5.62 5.23
N LEU A 133 16.31 -4.62 5.24
CA LEU A 133 17.67 -4.77 5.77
C LEU A 133 17.66 -5.08 7.27
N GLY A 134 16.84 -4.38 8.05
CA GLY A 134 16.67 -4.64 9.49
C GLY A 134 16.25 -6.09 9.74
N LYS A 135 15.19 -6.57 9.09
CA LYS A 135 14.75 -7.97 9.18
C LYS A 135 15.84 -8.97 8.83
N LYS A 136 16.61 -8.69 7.78
CA LYS A 136 17.74 -9.54 7.35
C LYS A 136 18.86 -9.58 8.39
N ILE A 137 19.18 -8.45 9.04
CA ILE A 137 20.18 -8.36 10.12
C ILE A 137 19.69 -9.15 11.35
N ASP A 138 18.40 -9.04 11.68
CA ASP A 138 17.78 -9.73 12.83
C ASP A 138 17.54 -11.24 12.56
N GLY A 139 17.78 -11.71 11.32
CA GLY A 139 17.58 -13.11 10.93
C GLY A 139 16.10 -13.49 10.79
N GLU A 140 15.21 -12.54 10.59
CA GLU A 140 13.78 -12.79 10.36
C GLU A 140 13.52 -13.30 8.92
N ASP A 141 12.81 -14.42 8.80
CA ASP A 141 12.33 -14.97 7.53
C ASP A 141 10.96 -14.37 7.18
N ARG A 142 10.94 -13.07 6.89
CA ARG A 142 9.72 -12.30 6.56
C ARG A 142 9.99 -11.32 5.43
N PHE A 143 8.95 -11.10 4.63
CA PHE A 143 9.01 -10.22 3.48
C PHE A 143 8.56 -8.80 3.81
N VAL A 144 9.12 -7.85 3.06
CA VAL A 144 8.64 -6.46 3.02
C VAL A 144 8.11 -6.20 1.62
N TYR A 145 6.84 -5.86 1.54
CA TYR A 145 6.15 -5.50 0.30
C TYR A 145 5.99 -3.99 0.23
N VAL A 146 6.21 -3.41 -0.92
CA VAL A 146 5.98 -1.98 -1.15
C VAL A 146 5.26 -1.77 -2.47
N LEU A 147 4.26 -0.89 -2.47
CA LEU A 147 3.53 -0.50 -3.68
C LEU A 147 3.82 0.96 -4.03
N CYS A 148 4.42 1.16 -5.19
CA CYS A 148 4.68 2.45 -5.82
C CYS A 148 3.67 2.72 -6.94
N GLY A 149 3.53 3.98 -7.34
CA GLY A 149 2.81 4.37 -8.56
C GLY A 149 3.75 4.50 -9.77
N ASP A 150 3.18 4.57 -10.97
CA ASP A 150 3.93 4.81 -12.20
C ASP A 150 4.61 6.18 -12.21
N GLY A 151 3.88 7.26 -11.99
CA GLY A 151 4.46 8.60 -11.86
C GLY A 151 5.43 8.75 -10.68
N GLU A 152 5.22 8.00 -9.60
CA GLU A 152 6.17 7.91 -8.48
C GLU A 152 7.50 7.29 -8.92
N SER A 153 7.48 6.37 -9.88
CA SER A 153 8.68 5.72 -10.40
C SER A 153 9.61 6.66 -11.18
N GLU A 154 9.18 7.88 -11.47
CA GLU A 154 9.99 8.95 -12.05
C GLU A 154 10.88 9.67 -11.02
N GLU A 155 10.60 9.50 -9.72
CA GLU A 155 11.42 10.05 -8.65
C GLU A 155 12.80 9.36 -8.62
N GLY A 156 13.89 10.15 -8.62
CA GLY A 156 15.26 9.63 -8.59
C GLY A 156 15.52 8.70 -7.40
N GLN A 157 14.87 8.96 -6.26
CA GLN A 157 15.00 8.16 -5.05
C GLN A 157 14.51 6.71 -5.21
N ILE A 158 13.57 6.43 -6.11
CA ILE A 158 13.15 5.06 -6.43
C ILE A 158 14.34 4.26 -6.97
N TRP A 159 15.11 4.85 -7.88
CA TRP A 159 16.29 4.23 -8.48
C TRP A 159 17.44 4.09 -7.50
N GLU A 160 17.65 5.11 -6.65
CA GLU A 160 18.65 5.06 -5.56
C GLU A 160 18.32 3.93 -4.58
N ALA A 161 17.06 3.79 -4.18
CA ALA A 161 16.62 2.71 -3.30
C ALA A 161 16.76 1.33 -3.97
N GLY A 162 16.46 1.22 -5.27
CA GLY A 162 16.68 -0.01 -6.04
C GLY A 162 18.14 -0.43 -6.09
N MET A 163 19.05 0.51 -6.34
CA MET A 163 20.51 0.25 -6.31
C MET A 163 20.98 -0.17 -4.91
N PHE A 164 20.47 0.47 -3.87
CA PHE A 164 20.76 0.10 -2.48
C PHE A 164 20.28 -1.33 -2.17
N ALA A 165 19.05 -1.64 -2.52
CA ALA A 165 18.47 -2.97 -2.29
C ALA A 165 19.25 -4.08 -3.02
N ALA A 166 19.64 -3.83 -4.27
CA ALA A 166 20.46 -4.76 -5.06
C ALA A 166 21.86 -4.96 -4.43
N HIS A 167 22.52 -3.87 -4.01
CA HIS A 167 23.83 -3.93 -3.38
C HIS A 167 23.81 -4.77 -2.08
N HIS A 168 22.80 -4.55 -1.25
CA HIS A 168 22.63 -5.28 0.02
C HIS A 168 21.95 -6.64 -0.13
N LYS A 169 21.63 -7.06 -1.38
CA LYS A 169 20.99 -8.36 -1.69
C LYS A 169 19.72 -8.57 -0.85
N LEU A 170 18.83 -7.57 -0.86
CA LEU A 170 17.57 -7.62 -0.11
C LEU A 170 16.56 -8.51 -0.85
N ASP A 171 16.75 -9.82 -0.78
CA ASP A 171 15.91 -10.86 -1.38
C ASP A 171 14.55 -11.03 -0.66
N ASN A 172 14.39 -10.36 0.48
CA ASN A 172 13.16 -10.24 1.25
C ASN A 172 12.38 -8.94 0.96
N LEU A 173 12.80 -8.09 0.01
CA LEU A 173 12.09 -6.91 -0.45
C LEU A 173 11.38 -7.17 -1.78
N ILE A 174 10.06 -6.97 -1.82
CA ILE A 174 9.25 -7.08 -3.03
C ILE A 174 8.64 -5.72 -3.36
N ALA A 175 9.22 -5.04 -4.34
CA ALA A 175 8.73 -3.77 -4.86
C ALA A 175 7.80 -4.02 -6.05
N MET A 176 6.63 -3.38 -6.02
CA MET A 176 5.62 -3.45 -7.07
C MET A 176 5.30 -2.04 -7.54
N THR A 177 5.05 -1.87 -8.83
CA THR A 177 4.58 -0.60 -9.40
C THR A 177 3.19 -0.80 -9.98
N ASP A 178 2.24 0.04 -9.58
CA ASP A 178 0.93 0.15 -10.25
C ASP A 178 1.11 0.92 -11.56
N TRP A 179 1.42 0.16 -12.62
CA TRP A 179 1.65 0.70 -13.95
C TRP A 179 0.31 0.84 -14.69
N ASN A 180 -0.50 1.80 -14.25
CA ASN A 180 -1.85 1.99 -14.77
C ASN A 180 -1.91 2.91 -16.01
N GLY A 181 -0.79 3.52 -16.40
CA GLY A 181 -0.65 4.35 -17.58
C GLY A 181 -1.25 5.75 -17.46
N GLN A 182 -1.68 6.16 -16.26
CA GLN A 182 -2.32 7.45 -16.02
C GLN A 182 -1.67 8.18 -14.84
N GLN A 183 -1.40 9.45 -15.05
CA GLN A 183 -1.01 10.40 -14.01
C GLN A 183 -2.11 11.44 -13.83
N ILE A 184 -2.02 12.34 -12.84
CA ILE A 184 -3.04 13.37 -12.56
C ILE A 184 -3.33 14.21 -13.80
N ASP A 185 -2.29 14.63 -14.52
CA ASP A 185 -2.35 15.59 -15.62
C ASP A 185 -2.51 14.94 -17.01
N GLY A 186 -2.52 13.61 -17.11
CA GLY A 186 -2.68 12.90 -18.35
C GLY A 186 -2.13 11.48 -18.36
N THR A 187 -1.93 10.93 -19.55
CA THR A 187 -1.28 9.63 -19.72
C THR A 187 0.22 9.75 -19.39
N VAL A 188 0.82 8.68 -18.89
CA VAL A 188 2.27 8.61 -18.64
C VAL A 188 3.07 9.05 -19.88
N GLU A 189 2.65 8.60 -21.07
CA GLU A 189 3.29 8.96 -22.33
C GLU A 189 3.30 10.48 -22.62
N ASN A 190 2.27 11.21 -22.18
CA ASN A 190 2.13 12.64 -22.44
C ASN A 190 2.67 13.53 -21.32
N VAL A 191 2.85 12.99 -20.12
CA VAL A 191 3.34 13.75 -18.96
C VAL A 191 4.84 13.52 -18.79
N ALA A 192 5.22 12.35 -18.36
CA ALA A 192 6.58 11.88 -18.27
C ALA A 192 6.57 10.36 -18.06
N GLY A 193 7.57 9.64 -18.52
CA GLY A 193 7.68 8.21 -18.36
C GLY A 193 9.12 7.78 -18.18
N VAL A 194 9.33 6.70 -17.44
CA VAL A 194 10.66 6.13 -17.20
C VAL A 194 11.19 5.30 -18.38
N GLY A 195 10.40 5.20 -19.45
CA GLY A 195 10.70 4.35 -20.60
C GLY A 195 10.28 2.89 -20.39
N ASP A 196 10.71 2.01 -21.32
CA ASP A 196 10.45 0.57 -21.30
C ASP A 196 11.50 -0.18 -20.47
#